data_3be4d7dd3e4c40c32a532907fde16ef3
#
_entry.id   3be4d7dd3e4c40c32a532907fde16ef3
#
_cell.length_a   1.000
_cell.length_b   1.000
_cell.length_c   1.000
_cell.angle_alpha   90.00
_cell.angle_beta   90.00
_cell.angle_gamma   90.00
#
_symmetry.space_group_name_H-M   'P 1'
#
loop_
_entity.id
_entity.type
_entity.pdbx_description
1 polymer ?
#
loop_
_entity_poly.entity_id
_entity_poly.type
_entity_poly.pdbx_seq_one_letter_code
_entity_poly.pdbx_strand_id
1 'polypeptide(L)'
;MTHRNTKFVCCLLAVAALPFAGLPALRAADAPTPIPARASEEPGKVKKTELHEHMEAIEESMKKLRRTIRKPDSSADSLELIARIEQEAFVCKGMVPSRAATLPEAERPKFLAAYRKDMAGFIGQVLQIESAVLDGDSDKAMTLYRGLKTVEDDSHDKYMQQDEKDKIKPDSK
;
A
#
# COMPACT_ATOMS: atom_id res chain seq x y z
N MET A 1 -3.16 32.29 40.00
CA MET A 1 -3.28 31.31 41.12
C MET A 1 -4.50 30.47 40.87
N THR A 2 -4.35 29.25 40.44
CA THR A 2 -5.20 28.09 40.76
C THR A 2 -4.63 26.87 40.01
N HIS A 3 -3.89 26.07 40.74
CA HIS A 3 -3.43 24.73 40.36
C HIS A 3 -4.62 23.78 40.30
N ARG A 4 -4.79 23.04 39.18
CA ARG A 4 -5.65 21.85 39.19
C ARG A 4 -4.78 20.61 38.96
N ASN A 5 -4.56 19.91 40.08
CA ASN A 5 -3.98 18.59 40.16
C ASN A 5 -4.87 17.58 39.40
N THR A 6 -4.31 16.93 38.38
CA THR A 6 -4.89 15.72 37.79
C THR A 6 -4.24 14.51 38.44
N LYS A 7 -4.98 13.81 39.25
CA LYS A 7 -4.56 12.59 39.95
C LYS A 7 -4.46 11.44 38.96
N PHE A 8 -3.25 10.90 38.80
CA PHE A 8 -3.01 9.61 38.13
C PHE A 8 -3.64 8.49 38.96
N VAL A 9 -4.66 7.83 38.41
CA VAL A 9 -5.17 6.57 38.98
C VAL A 9 -4.34 5.42 38.42
N CYS A 10 -3.54 4.85 39.30
CA CYS A 10 -2.73 3.67 39.07
C CYS A 10 -3.63 2.43 39.21
N CYS A 11 -4.07 1.82 38.08
CA CYS A 11 -4.75 0.52 38.12
C CYS A 11 -3.72 -0.61 38.19
N LEU A 12 -3.58 -1.19 39.42
CA LEU A 12 -2.88 -2.46 39.62
C LEU A 12 -3.70 -3.59 38.99
N LEU A 13 -3.16 -4.21 37.95
CA LEU A 13 -3.67 -5.47 37.39
C LEU A 13 -3.00 -6.63 38.10
N ALA A 14 -3.77 -7.39 38.86
CA ALA A 14 -3.41 -8.65 39.49
C ALA A 14 -3.17 -9.73 38.43
N VAL A 15 -1.98 -10.29 38.42
CA VAL A 15 -1.61 -11.44 37.59
C VAL A 15 -2.12 -12.70 38.29
N ALA A 16 -3.17 -13.31 37.74
CA ALA A 16 -3.63 -14.64 38.16
C ALA A 16 -2.82 -15.70 37.42
N ALA A 17 -2.04 -16.49 38.17
CA ALA A 17 -1.32 -17.65 37.67
C ALA A 17 -2.29 -18.81 37.42
N LEU A 18 -2.37 -19.27 36.15
CA LEU A 18 -3.06 -20.49 35.75
C LEU A 18 -2.05 -21.65 35.67
N PRO A 19 -2.39 -22.85 36.17
CA PRO A 19 -1.51 -24.01 36.10
C PRO A 19 -1.47 -24.62 34.72
N PHE A 20 -0.27 -24.85 34.24
CA PHE A 20 0.05 -25.54 32.99
C PHE A 20 -0.17 -27.05 33.19
N ALA A 21 -1.20 -27.59 32.60
CA ALA A 21 -1.42 -29.03 32.53
C ALA A 21 -1.68 -29.47 31.09
N GLY A 22 -0.81 -30.31 30.55
CA GLY A 22 -1.09 -31.21 29.44
C GLY A 22 -0.60 -30.78 28.05
N LEU A 23 0.66 -31.12 27.72
CA LEU A 23 1.12 -31.24 26.33
C LEU A 23 0.58 -32.53 25.73
N PRO A 24 -0.21 -32.49 24.65
CA PRO A 24 -0.36 -33.64 23.78
C PRO A 24 0.81 -33.73 22.79
N ALA A 25 1.31 -34.96 22.66
CA ALA A 25 2.43 -35.37 21.82
C ALA A 25 2.36 -34.80 20.39
N LEU A 26 3.47 -34.21 19.94
CA LEU A 26 3.75 -33.92 18.53
C LEU A 26 3.67 -35.21 17.71
N ARG A 27 2.64 -35.31 16.90
CA ARG A 27 2.53 -36.33 15.86
C ARG A 27 3.38 -35.90 14.68
N ALA A 28 4.35 -36.74 14.34
CA ALA A 28 5.29 -36.55 13.25
C ALA A 28 4.61 -36.51 11.88
N ALA A 29 5.15 -35.64 11.04
CA ALA A 29 5.25 -35.74 9.58
C ALA A 29 3.95 -35.86 8.78
N ASP A 30 3.50 -34.73 8.26
CA ASP A 30 2.99 -34.69 6.88
C ASP A 30 4.05 -34.01 6.01
N ALA A 31 4.57 -34.78 5.06
CA ALA A 31 5.48 -34.29 4.03
C ALA A 31 4.80 -33.20 3.19
N PRO A 32 5.51 -32.15 2.76
CA PRO A 32 4.92 -31.12 1.91
C PRO A 32 4.48 -31.78 0.61
N THR A 33 3.17 -31.73 0.35
CA THR A 33 2.59 -32.08 -0.97
C THR A 33 3.30 -31.26 -2.04
N PRO A 34 3.81 -31.90 -3.15
CA PRO A 34 4.39 -31.15 -4.24
C PRO A 34 3.35 -30.23 -4.84
N ILE A 35 3.69 -28.94 -4.90
CA ILE A 35 2.92 -27.91 -5.60
C ILE A 35 2.76 -28.38 -7.05
N PRO A 36 1.53 -28.50 -7.59
CA PRO A 36 1.35 -28.91 -8.96
C PRO A 36 2.08 -27.94 -9.90
N ALA A 37 2.93 -28.50 -10.76
CA ALA A 37 3.63 -27.75 -11.80
C ALA A 37 2.57 -26.99 -12.61
N ARG A 38 2.68 -25.68 -12.60
CA ARG A 38 1.80 -24.75 -13.30
C ARG A 38 1.87 -25.06 -14.80
N ALA A 39 0.70 -25.36 -15.37
CA ALA A 39 0.51 -25.65 -16.77
C ALA A 39 1.13 -24.56 -17.65
N SER A 40 1.78 -24.98 -18.73
CA SER A 40 2.34 -24.17 -19.80
C SER A 40 1.36 -23.12 -20.31
N GLU A 41 1.70 -21.85 -20.13
CA GLU A 41 0.94 -20.71 -20.63
C GLU A 41 1.17 -20.55 -22.14
N GLU A 42 0.10 -20.36 -22.90
CA GLU A 42 0.13 -20.05 -24.32
C GLU A 42 0.86 -18.72 -24.59
N PRO A 43 1.69 -18.61 -25.65
CA PRO A 43 2.34 -17.37 -26.01
C PRO A 43 1.37 -16.44 -26.77
N GLY A 44 0.84 -15.41 -26.10
CA GLY A 44 0.02 -14.44 -26.83
C GLY A 44 -0.69 -13.33 -26.06
N LYS A 45 -0.91 -13.47 -24.77
CA LYS A 45 -1.42 -12.37 -23.92
C LYS A 45 -0.52 -12.20 -22.71
N VAL A 46 0.23 -11.09 -22.69
CA VAL A 46 0.93 -10.68 -21.48
C VAL A 46 -0.16 -10.45 -20.42
N LYS A 47 -0.34 -11.43 -19.53
CA LYS A 47 -1.24 -11.27 -18.38
C LYS A 47 -0.72 -10.08 -17.57
N LYS A 48 -1.60 -9.13 -17.30
CA LYS A 48 -1.32 -8.09 -16.30
C LYS A 48 -0.91 -8.78 -15.00
N THR A 49 0.13 -8.28 -14.37
CA THR A 49 0.50 -8.79 -13.04
C THR A 49 -0.53 -8.32 -12.02
N GLU A 50 -0.74 -9.09 -10.97
CA GLU A 50 -1.63 -8.71 -9.86
C GLU A 50 -1.26 -7.32 -9.29
N LEU A 51 0.05 -7.04 -9.15
CA LEU A 51 0.53 -5.71 -8.76
C LEU A 51 0.06 -4.61 -9.71
N HIS A 52 0.06 -4.87 -11.01
CA HIS A 52 -0.39 -3.90 -12.01
C HIS A 52 -1.90 -3.59 -11.88
N GLU A 53 -2.73 -4.58 -11.58
CA GLU A 53 -4.18 -4.38 -11.37
C GLU A 53 -4.45 -3.52 -10.14
N HIS A 54 -3.74 -3.74 -9.03
CA HIS A 54 -3.82 -2.90 -7.84
C HIS A 54 -3.34 -1.46 -8.09
N MET A 55 -2.25 -1.29 -8.85
CA MET A 55 -1.74 0.04 -9.22
C MET A 55 -2.72 0.79 -10.13
N GLU A 56 -3.39 0.12 -11.08
CA GLU A 56 -4.46 0.73 -11.88
C GLU A 56 -5.63 1.19 -11.01
N ALA A 57 -6.02 0.40 -10.00
CA ALA A 57 -7.08 0.77 -9.06
C ALA A 57 -6.73 2.03 -8.23
N ILE A 58 -5.45 2.15 -7.82
CA ILE A 58 -4.92 3.36 -7.16
C ILE A 58 -5.04 4.55 -8.12
N GLU A 59 -4.52 4.43 -9.35
CA GLU A 59 -4.53 5.51 -10.33
C GLU A 59 -5.95 5.99 -10.66
N GLU A 60 -6.90 5.06 -10.84
CA GLU A 60 -8.31 5.40 -11.09
C GLU A 60 -8.91 6.15 -9.90
N SER A 61 -8.64 5.68 -8.68
CA SER A 61 -9.12 6.33 -7.46
C SER A 61 -8.52 7.72 -7.27
N MET A 62 -7.24 7.89 -7.57
CA MET A 62 -6.55 9.20 -7.55
C MET A 62 -7.14 10.17 -8.58
N LYS A 63 -7.44 9.72 -9.82
CA LYS A 63 -8.10 10.55 -10.83
C LYS A 63 -9.47 11.06 -10.36
N LYS A 64 -10.24 10.23 -9.67
CA LYS A 64 -11.54 10.60 -9.09
C LYS A 64 -11.36 11.55 -7.91
N LEU A 65 -10.43 11.26 -6.99
CA LEU A 65 -10.12 12.05 -5.81
C LEU A 65 -9.76 13.50 -6.15
N ARG A 66 -8.98 13.72 -7.20
CA ARG A 66 -8.67 15.07 -7.70
C ARG A 66 -9.90 15.92 -7.97
N ARG A 67 -11.00 15.30 -8.39
CA ARG A 67 -12.25 16.00 -8.71
C ARG A 67 -13.09 16.24 -7.47
N THR A 68 -13.11 15.27 -6.53
CA THR A 68 -13.93 15.37 -5.32
C THR A 68 -13.35 16.34 -4.29
N ILE A 69 -12.03 16.39 -4.09
CA ILE A 69 -11.37 17.34 -3.17
C ILE A 69 -11.80 18.80 -3.44
N ARG A 70 -12.09 19.15 -4.70
CA ARG A 70 -12.44 20.52 -5.09
C ARG A 70 -13.93 20.84 -5.01
N LYS A 71 -14.78 19.84 -4.76
CA LYS A 71 -16.22 20.03 -4.72
C LYS A 71 -16.65 20.29 -3.28
N PRO A 72 -17.40 21.37 -3.00
CA PRO A 72 -18.12 21.49 -1.74
C PRO A 72 -19.00 20.25 -1.54
N ASP A 73 -19.16 19.82 -0.33
CA ASP A 73 -20.04 18.68 0.07
C ASP A 73 -19.62 17.29 -0.45
N SER A 74 -18.40 17.12 -1.00
CA SER A 74 -17.87 15.83 -1.47
C SER A 74 -16.82 15.20 -0.53
N SER A 75 -16.78 15.62 0.73
CA SER A 75 -15.83 15.08 1.71
C SER A 75 -16.00 13.57 1.89
N ALA A 76 -17.24 13.08 1.97
CA ALA A 76 -17.53 11.65 2.10
C ALA A 76 -17.00 10.85 0.89
N ASP A 77 -17.27 11.32 -0.33
CA ASP A 77 -16.76 10.68 -1.55
C ASP A 77 -15.23 10.68 -1.60
N SER A 78 -14.60 11.78 -1.13
CA SER A 78 -13.13 11.88 -1.07
C SER A 78 -12.55 10.89 -0.07
N LEU A 79 -13.16 10.73 1.11
CA LEU A 79 -12.72 9.79 2.14
C LEU A 79 -12.87 8.33 1.67
N GLU A 80 -13.94 7.98 0.96
CA GLU A 80 -14.11 6.65 0.38
C GLU A 80 -13.01 6.33 -0.64
N LEU A 81 -12.68 7.27 -1.52
CA LEU A 81 -11.61 7.12 -2.50
C LEU A 81 -10.24 7.01 -1.83
N ILE A 82 -9.99 7.78 -0.78
CA ILE A 82 -8.75 7.73 0.00
C ILE A 82 -8.61 6.36 0.66
N ALA A 83 -9.65 5.88 1.35
CA ALA A 83 -9.62 4.55 1.98
C ALA A 83 -9.32 3.44 0.97
N ARG A 84 -9.87 3.52 -0.25
CA ARG A 84 -9.55 2.58 -1.32
C ARG A 84 -8.08 2.67 -1.74
N ILE A 85 -7.54 3.88 -1.93
CA ILE A 85 -6.12 4.08 -2.28
C ILE A 85 -5.22 3.46 -1.20
N GLU A 86 -5.53 3.67 0.07
CA GLU A 86 -4.79 3.11 1.20
C GLU A 86 -4.79 1.59 1.20
N GLN A 87 -5.96 0.99 1.02
CA GLN A 87 -6.11 -0.47 0.97
C GLN A 87 -5.26 -1.07 -0.16
N GLU A 88 -5.40 -0.55 -1.38
CA GLU A 88 -4.65 -1.04 -2.54
C GLU A 88 -3.14 -0.82 -2.38
N ALA A 89 -2.71 0.34 -1.89
CA ALA A 89 -1.31 0.64 -1.64
C ALA A 89 -0.69 -0.25 -0.55
N PHE A 90 -1.47 -0.61 0.46
CA PHE A 90 -1.00 -1.53 1.50
C PHE A 90 -0.77 -2.93 0.94
N VAL A 91 -1.64 -3.40 0.06
CA VAL A 91 -1.46 -4.67 -0.67
C VAL A 91 -0.22 -4.61 -1.56
N CYS A 92 -0.09 -3.56 -2.40
CA CYS A 92 1.06 -3.35 -3.28
C CYS A 92 2.40 -3.37 -2.53
N LYS A 93 2.46 -2.78 -1.33
CA LYS A 93 3.68 -2.75 -0.50
C LYS A 93 4.22 -4.14 -0.18
N GLY A 94 3.37 -5.17 -0.12
CA GLY A 94 3.74 -6.57 0.11
C GLY A 94 4.21 -7.30 -1.14
N MET A 95 3.93 -6.78 -2.32
CA MET A 95 4.20 -7.42 -3.61
C MET A 95 5.63 -7.16 -4.11
N VAL A 96 6.00 -7.84 -5.19
CA VAL A 96 7.31 -7.73 -5.83
C VAL A 96 7.15 -7.03 -7.19
N PRO A 97 7.78 -5.87 -7.40
CA PRO A 97 7.74 -5.18 -8.69
C PRO A 97 8.40 -6.01 -9.80
N SER A 98 7.86 -5.93 -11.01
CA SER A 98 8.32 -6.71 -12.17
C SER A 98 9.80 -6.50 -12.48
N ARG A 99 10.32 -5.28 -12.33
CA ARG A 99 11.71 -4.96 -12.51
C ARG A 99 12.68 -5.75 -11.60
N ALA A 100 12.22 -6.23 -10.43
CA ALA A 100 13.05 -7.03 -9.55
C ALA A 100 13.57 -8.31 -10.21
N ALA A 101 12.78 -8.89 -11.13
CA ALA A 101 13.17 -10.10 -11.85
C ALA A 101 14.36 -9.87 -12.80
N THR A 102 14.56 -8.65 -13.32
CA THR A 102 15.64 -8.30 -14.25
C THR A 102 16.96 -7.94 -13.56
N LEU A 103 16.94 -7.78 -12.24
CA LEU A 103 18.12 -7.41 -11.46
C LEU A 103 18.95 -8.64 -11.06
N PRO A 104 20.28 -8.49 -10.93
CA PRO A 104 21.13 -9.49 -10.31
C PRO A 104 20.61 -9.88 -8.94
N GLU A 105 20.72 -11.16 -8.58
CA GLU A 105 20.20 -11.70 -7.31
C GLU A 105 20.70 -10.92 -6.08
N ALA A 106 21.98 -10.54 -6.08
CA ALA A 106 22.61 -9.79 -4.99
C ALA A 106 21.99 -8.38 -4.78
N GLU A 107 21.39 -7.78 -5.82
CA GLU A 107 20.80 -6.43 -5.77
C GLU A 107 19.33 -6.44 -5.36
N ARG A 108 18.63 -7.55 -5.58
CA ARG A 108 17.19 -7.67 -5.31
C ARG A 108 16.78 -7.29 -3.88
N PRO A 109 17.47 -7.73 -2.81
CA PRO A 109 17.06 -7.38 -1.44
C PRO A 109 17.07 -5.87 -1.18
N LYS A 110 18.11 -5.17 -1.68
CA LYS A 110 18.22 -3.71 -1.55
C LYS A 110 17.14 -3.00 -2.34
N PHE A 111 16.86 -3.45 -3.55
CA PHE A 111 15.80 -2.91 -4.41
C PHE A 111 14.42 -3.07 -3.77
N LEU A 112 14.09 -4.26 -3.25
CA LEU A 112 12.81 -4.53 -2.58
C LEU A 112 12.65 -3.73 -1.28
N ALA A 113 13.74 -3.54 -0.54
CA ALA A 113 13.71 -2.68 0.65
C ALA A 113 13.41 -1.22 0.30
N ALA A 114 14.00 -0.71 -0.79
CA ALA A 114 13.73 0.64 -1.31
C ALA A 114 12.27 0.76 -1.77
N TYR A 115 11.77 -0.20 -2.53
CA TYR A 115 10.37 -0.24 -2.95
C TYR A 115 9.39 -0.18 -1.78
N ARG A 116 9.60 -1.03 -0.76
CA ARG A 116 8.75 -1.05 0.43
C ARG A 116 8.78 0.27 1.21
N LYS A 117 9.95 0.93 1.24
CA LYS A 117 10.10 2.24 1.89
C LYS A 117 9.34 3.31 1.11
N ASP A 118 9.44 3.32 -0.22
CA ASP A 118 8.75 4.30 -1.06
C ASP A 118 7.23 4.11 -0.98
N MET A 119 6.74 2.86 -1.00
CA MET A 119 5.32 2.56 -0.77
C MET A 119 4.82 3.00 0.62
N ALA A 120 5.64 2.84 1.66
CA ALA A 120 5.29 3.34 2.99
C ALA A 120 5.23 4.88 3.00
N GLY A 121 6.11 5.55 2.29
CA GLY A 121 6.08 7.01 2.10
C GLY A 121 4.83 7.47 1.35
N PHE A 122 4.45 6.77 0.28
CA PHE A 122 3.21 7.02 -0.47
C PHE A 122 1.98 6.92 0.45
N ILE A 123 1.83 5.83 1.21
CA ILE A 123 0.73 5.65 2.17
C ILE A 123 0.73 6.80 3.19
N GLY A 124 1.89 7.19 3.72
CA GLY A 124 1.99 8.30 4.67
C GLY A 124 1.52 9.65 4.09
N GLN A 125 1.72 9.88 2.79
CA GLN A 125 1.19 11.08 2.12
C GLN A 125 -0.33 11.00 1.90
N VAL A 126 -0.86 9.82 1.58
CA VAL A 126 -2.31 9.59 1.46
C VAL A 126 -3.02 9.90 2.78
N LEU A 127 -2.47 9.44 3.92
CA LEU A 127 -2.98 9.75 5.27
C LEU A 127 -2.96 11.25 5.59
N GLN A 128 -1.96 12.01 5.07
CA GLN A 128 -1.95 13.46 5.21
C GLN A 128 -3.06 14.13 4.39
N ILE A 129 -3.37 13.60 3.20
CA ILE A 129 -4.50 14.08 2.39
C ILE A 129 -5.80 13.80 3.13
N GLU A 130 -5.97 12.60 3.72
CA GLU A 130 -7.12 12.25 4.55
C GLU A 130 -7.33 13.25 5.68
N SER A 131 -6.28 13.51 6.46
CA SER A 131 -6.33 14.50 7.54
C SER A 131 -6.79 15.87 7.05
N ALA A 132 -6.26 16.35 5.91
CA ALA A 132 -6.65 17.65 5.37
C ALA A 132 -8.11 17.67 4.90
N VAL A 133 -8.63 16.55 4.35
CA VAL A 133 -10.05 16.42 3.98
C VAL A 133 -10.95 16.41 5.20
N LEU A 134 -10.55 15.71 6.27
CA LEU A 134 -11.28 15.69 7.56
C LEU A 134 -11.31 17.06 8.23
N ASP A 135 -10.23 17.85 8.10
CA ASP A 135 -10.16 19.24 8.58
C ASP A 135 -10.98 20.22 7.70
N GLY A 136 -11.50 19.77 6.55
CA GLY A 136 -12.19 20.62 5.57
C GLY A 136 -11.26 21.54 4.77
N ASP A 137 -9.94 21.32 4.84
CA ASP A 137 -8.92 22.13 4.16
C ASP A 137 -8.64 21.60 2.74
N SER A 138 -9.52 21.93 1.81
CA SER A 138 -9.43 21.50 0.42
C SER A 138 -8.17 22.00 -0.30
N ASP A 139 -7.65 23.17 0.07
CA ASP A 139 -6.44 23.74 -0.55
C ASP A 139 -5.20 22.98 -0.12
N LYS A 140 -5.10 22.65 1.16
CA LYS A 140 -4.03 21.79 1.69
C LYS A 140 -4.13 20.38 1.11
N ALA A 141 -5.32 19.77 1.08
CA ALA A 141 -5.55 18.46 0.49
C ALA A 141 -5.11 18.43 -0.98
N MET A 142 -5.45 19.45 -1.77
CA MET A 142 -5.05 19.55 -3.18
C MET A 142 -3.55 19.77 -3.35
N THR A 143 -2.90 20.51 -2.46
CA THR A 143 -1.44 20.72 -2.47
C THR A 143 -0.71 19.40 -2.21
N LEU A 144 -1.14 18.65 -1.20
CA LEU A 144 -0.62 17.32 -0.88
C LEU A 144 -0.85 16.32 -2.02
N TYR A 145 -2.04 16.34 -2.63
CA TYR A 145 -2.36 15.51 -3.80
C TYR A 145 -1.40 15.73 -4.96
N ARG A 146 -1.05 16.97 -5.26
CA ARG A 146 -0.07 17.28 -6.34
C ARG A 146 1.31 16.69 -6.05
N GLY A 147 1.75 16.79 -4.80
CA GLY A 147 3.00 16.16 -4.35
C GLY A 147 2.97 14.66 -4.51
N LEU A 148 1.86 14.01 -4.14
CA LEU A 148 1.66 12.58 -4.30
C LEU A 148 1.74 12.13 -5.76
N LYS A 149 1.17 12.90 -6.69
CA LYS A 149 1.23 12.60 -8.13
C LYS A 149 2.67 12.61 -8.66
N THR A 150 3.51 13.52 -8.19
CA THR A 150 4.95 13.53 -8.55
C THR A 150 5.65 12.26 -8.06
N VAL A 151 5.36 11.83 -6.85
CA VAL A 151 5.93 10.58 -6.29
C VAL A 151 5.49 9.35 -7.10
N GLU A 152 4.25 9.31 -7.56
CA GLU A 152 3.72 8.24 -8.40
C GLU A 152 4.47 8.17 -9.73
N ASP A 153 4.65 9.31 -10.42
CA ASP A 153 5.33 9.38 -11.71
C ASP A 153 6.81 8.93 -11.58
N ASP A 154 7.53 9.38 -10.55
CA ASP A 154 8.92 8.97 -10.27
C ASP A 154 9.02 7.47 -9.94
N SER A 155 8.01 6.92 -9.26
CA SER A 155 7.97 5.50 -8.87
C SER A 155 7.77 4.59 -10.06
N HIS A 156 6.96 4.98 -11.05
CA HIS A 156 6.81 4.22 -12.29
C HIS A 156 8.14 4.06 -13.00
N ASP A 157 8.95 5.11 -13.07
CA ASP A 157 10.27 5.06 -13.69
C ASP A 157 11.27 4.17 -12.95
N LYS A 158 11.12 4.06 -11.65
CA LYS A 158 12.02 3.30 -10.79
C LYS A 158 11.69 1.81 -10.72
N TYR A 159 10.41 1.44 -10.72
CA TYR A 159 9.97 0.09 -10.35
C TYR A 159 9.33 -0.71 -11.49
N MET A 160 8.93 -0.08 -12.59
CA MET A 160 8.37 -0.78 -13.75
C MET A 160 9.43 -1.17 -14.77
N GLN A 161 9.17 -2.25 -15.52
CA GLN A 161 9.97 -2.61 -16.69
C GLN A 161 9.65 -1.68 -17.86
N GLN A 162 10.60 -1.53 -18.81
CA GLN A 162 10.45 -0.61 -19.93
C GLN A 162 9.28 -1.00 -20.85
N ASP A 163 9.07 -2.28 -21.09
CA ASP A 163 7.97 -2.80 -21.90
C ASP A 163 6.58 -2.55 -21.27
N GLU A 164 6.50 -2.45 -19.96
CA GLU A 164 5.28 -2.06 -19.25
C GLU A 164 5.02 -0.56 -19.38
N LYS A 165 6.08 0.26 -19.30
CA LYS A 165 5.98 1.73 -19.46
C LYS A 165 5.50 2.12 -20.85
N ASP A 166 5.98 1.43 -21.88
CA ASP A 166 5.62 1.71 -23.28
C ASP A 166 4.14 1.43 -23.56
N LYS A 167 3.50 0.55 -22.79
CA LYS A 167 2.06 0.24 -22.88
C LYS A 167 1.16 1.27 -22.19
N ILE A 168 1.67 1.96 -21.19
CA ILE A 168 0.92 2.95 -20.40
C ILE A 168 0.94 4.33 -21.06
N LYS A 169 1.95 4.63 -21.86
CA LYS A 169 2.01 5.85 -22.70
C LYS A 169 1.59 5.54 -24.14
N PRO A 170 0.28 5.48 -24.46
CA PRO A 170 -0.13 5.45 -25.85
C PRO A 170 0.21 6.80 -26.45
N ASP A 171 1.10 6.78 -27.47
CA ASP A 171 1.37 7.84 -28.44
C ASP A 171 0.86 9.26 -28.12
N SER A 172 1.68 10.05 -27.47
CA SER A 172 1.63 11.50 -27.58
C SER A 172 2.24 11.89 -28.95
N LYS A 173 1.48 11.71 -30.00
CA LYS A 173 1.69 12.34 -31.29
C LYS A 173 0.65 13.39 -31.53
#